data_2f73660fd6b0700db6270fccebe17e0d
#
_entry.id   2f73660fd6b0700db6270fccebe17e0d
#
_cell.length_a   1.000
_cell.length_b   1.000
_cell.length_c   1.000
_cell.angle_alpha   90.00
_cell.angle_beta   90.00
_cell.angle_gamma   90.00
#
_symmetry.space_group_name_H-M   'P 1'
#
loop_
_entity.id
_entity.type
_entity.pdbx_description
1 polymer ?
#
loop_
_entity_poly.entity_id
_entity_poly.type
_entity_poly.pdbx_seq_one_letter_code
_entity_poly.pdbx_strand_id
1 'polypeptide(L)'
;MATLRIALLGGSDSSRAAKRAALETGAICQVVFDSDGHGLLPQQFLAVNYDVAIVEQRLGGQSAFDYIRALQALAVVNQEIIGRILVGSQFHETQLRITGIEAGAVDCVFVSDGIESLITKVLACADVNADFAIRELLPQLGDLTISQEGFQNAAVALDTLDKKESLVVKSFCQLKDVTQIGFDSGLSKVKVNATLLKVQKLLVLQTRSQLLLRMYRLGALAF
;
A
#
# COMPACT_ATOMS: atom_id res chain seq x y z
N MET A 1 13.47 -13.46 -14.95
CA MET A 1 12.52 -12.68 -14.15
C MET A 1 11.69 -11.84 -15.09
N ALA A 2 10.38 -11.70 -14.84
CA ALA A 2 9.58 -10.75 -15.63
C ALA A 2 10.00 -9.32 -15.29
N THR A 3 10.07 -8.44 -16.30
CA THR A 3 10.37 -7.02 -16.10
C THR A 3 9.19 -6.35 -15.43
N LEU A 4 9.41 -5.59 -14.33
CA LEU A 4 8.37 -4.83 -13.65
C LEU A 4 7.93 -3.63 -14.49
N ARG A 5 6.62 -3.48 -14.64
CA ARG A 5 5.99 -2.37 -15.37
C ARG A 5 5.69 -1.24 -14.40
N ILE A 6 6.29 -0.09 -14.65
CA ILE A 6 6.20 1.08 -13.77
C ILE A 6 5.37 2.17 -14.42
N ALA A 7 4.46 2.77 -13.66
CA ALA A 7 3.77 4.00 -14.03
C ALA A 7 4.32 5.17 -13.21
N LEU A 8 4.62 6.29 -13.87
CA LEU A 8 5.04 7.56 -13.26
C LEU A 8 3.94 8.59 -13.44
N LEU A 9 3.44 9.15 -12.34
CA LEU A 9 2.41 10.18 -12.34
C LEU A 9 2.84 11.39 -11.53
N GLY A 10 2.68 12.56 -12.12
CA GLY A 10 2.95 13.84 -11.49
C GLY A 10 4.43 14.24 -11.50
N GLY A 11 4.71 15.39 -10.92
CA GLY A 11 6.05 15.97 -10.92
C GLY A 11 6.42 16.65 -12.24
N SER A 12 7.61 17.28 -12.26
CA SER A 12 8.15 17.89 -13.48
C SER A 12 8.68 16.84 -14.45
N ASP A 13 8.77 17.20 -15.73
CA ASP A 13 9.35 16.34 -16.77
C ASP A 13 10.77 15.88 -16.42
N SER A 14 11.58 16.79 -15.85
CA SER A 14 12.94 16.45 -15.41
C SER A 14 12.95 15.43 -14.26
N SER A 15 12.03 15.55 -13.31
CA SER A 15 11.89 14.59 -12.19
C SER A 15 11.48 13.21 -12.72
N ARG A 16 10.51 13.15 -13.63
CA ARG A 16 10.07 11.89 -14.23
C ARG A 16 11.16 11.26 -15.10
N ALA A 17 11.87 12.07 -15.90
CA ALA A 17 13.00 11.60 -16.71
C ALA A 17 14.13 11.01 -15.83
N ALA A 18 14.46 11.64 -14.72
CA ALA A 18 15.46 11.14 -13.78
C ALA A 18 15.04 9.80 -13.15
N LYS A 19 13.77 9.69 -12.69
CA LYS A 19 13.23 8.43 -12.16
C LYS A 19 13.22 7.32 -13.21
N ARG A 20 12.79 7.63 -14.44
CA ARG A 20 12.80 6.69 -15.57
C ARG A 20 14.21 6.16 -15.81
N ALA A 21 15.19 7.05 -15.98
CA ALA A 21 16.58 6.66 -16.24
C ALA A 21 17.12 5.73 -15.13
N ALA A 22 16.81 6.03 -13.88
CA ALA A 22 17.24 5.22 -12.74
C ALA A 22 16.58 3.84 -12.69
N LEU A 23 15.25 3.78 -12.90
CA LEU A 23 14.49 2.54 -12.84
C LEU A 23 14.82 1.59 -14.01
N GLU A 24 15.08 2.13 -15.20
CA GLU A 24 15.40 1.35 -16.38
C GLU A 24 16.89 0.93 -16.45
N THR A 25 17.73 1.48 -15.56
CA THR A 25 19.14 1.08 -15.44
C THR A 25 19.22 -0.36 -14.92
N GLY A 26 19.53 -1.33 -15.65
CA GLY A 26 19.65 -2.74 -15.22
C GLY A 26 18.53 -3.65 -15.74
N ALA A 27 17.61 -3.14 -16.57
CA ALA A 27 16.56 -3.89 -17.27
C ALA A 27 15.61 -4.70 -16.38
N ILE A 28 15.53 -4.37 -15.07
CA ILE A 28 14.61 -5.00 -14.12
C ILE A 28 13.23 -4.32 -14.17
N CYS A 29 13.21 -3.00 -14.44
CA CYS A 29 12.00 -2.20 -14.52
C CYS A 29 11.85 -1.60 -15.92
N GLN A 30 10.61 -1.38 -16.35
CA GLN A 30 10.25 -0.66 -17.56
C GLN A 30 9.16 0.35 -17.25
N VAL A 31 9.37 1.61 -17.62
CA VAL A 31 8.32 2.63 -17.47
C VAL A 31 7.37 2.52 -18.66
N VAL A 32 6.16 2.04 -18.36
CA VAL A 32 5.10 1.79 -19.37
C VAL A 32 4.10 2.95 -19.46
N PHE A 33 4.09 3.84 -18.48
CA PHE A 33 3.23 5.02 -18.45
C PHE A 33 3.95 6.19 -17.78
N ASP A 34 3.79 7.39 -18.34
CA ASP A 34 4.44 8.62 -17.85
C ASP A 34 3.51 9.81 -18.13
N SER A 35 3.08 10.49 -17.08
CA SER A 35 2.17 11.64 -17.17
C SER A 35 2.41 12.62 -16.04
N ASP A 36 2.26 13.92 -16.30
CA ASP A 36 2.25 14.95 -15.25
C ASP A 36 0.97 14.90 -14.39
N GLY A 37 0.00 14.08 -14.78
CA GLY A 37 -1.27 13.89 -14.09
C GLY A 37 -2.29 14.98 -14.38
N HIS A 38 -1.97 15.98 -15.23
CA HIS A 38 -2.91 17.05 -15.55
C HIS A 38 -4.08 16.53 -16.39
N GLY A 39 -5.30 16.67 -15.86
CA GLY A 39 -6.52 16.20 -16.54
C GLY A 39 -6.66 14.66 -16.63
N LEU A 40 -5.75 13.90 -16.02
CA LEU A 40 -5.82 12.44 -16.02
C LEU A 40 -6.93 11.96 -15.08
N LEU A 41 -7.95 11.34 -15.66
CA LEU A 41 -9.04 10.77 -14.86
C LEU A 41 -8.65 9.39 -14.31
N PRO A 42 -9.11 9.02 -13.10
CA PRO A 42 -8.85 7.70 -12.52
C PRO A 42 -9.24 6.53 -13.43
N GLN A 43 -10.34 6.64 -14.19
CA GLN A 43 -10.79 5.63 -15.16
C GLN A 43 -9.78 5.38 -16.27
N GLN A 44 -9.12 6.44 -16.75
CA GLN A 44 -8.11 6.33 -17.79
C GLN A 44 -6.86 5.64 -17.27
N PHE A 45 -6.48 5.95 -16.02
CA PHE A 45 -5.33 5.32 -15.39
C PHE A 45 -5.60 3.87 -14.99
N LEU A 46 -6.83 3.52 -14.64
CA LEU A 46 -7.22 2.14 -14.33
C LEU A 46 -6.98 1.19 -15.51
N ALA A 47 -7.13 1.70 -16.75
CA ALA A 47 -6.85 0.94 -17.96
C ALA A 47 -5.35 0.71 -18.25
N VAL A 48 -4.46 1.36 -17.51
CA VAL A 48 -3.00 1.19 -17.66
C VAL A 48 -2.57 -0.10 -16.96
N ASN A 49 -1.89 -0.96 -17.71
CA ASN A 49 -1.38 -2.21 -17.16
C ASN A 49 0.02 -2.01 -16.54
N TYR A 50 0.08 -1.81 -15.22
CA TYR A 50 1.30 -1.60 -14.45
C TYR A 50 1.36 -2.50 -13.22
N ASP A 51 2.57 -2.77 -12.72
CA ASP A 51 2.79 -3.53 -11.49
C ASP A 51 2.99 -2.58 -10.29
N VAL A 52 3.72 -1.48 -10.49
CA VAL A 52 3.94 -0.44 -9.48
C VAL A 52 3.73 0.94 -10.10
N ALA A 53 2.96 1.79 -9.44
CA ALA A 53 2.83 3.22 -9.78
C ALA A 53 3.55 4.08 -8.74
N ILE A 54 4.28 5.08 -9.20
CA ILE A 54 4.83 6.16 -8.36
C ILE A 54 3.99 7.39 -8.66
N VAL A 55 3.23 7.83 -7.66
CA VAL A 55 2.29 8.95 -7.76
C VAL A 55 2.83 10.10 -6.92
N GLU A 56 3.20 11.20 -7.53
CA GLU A 56 3.68 12.39 -6.81
C GLU A 56 2.56 12.97 -5.95
N GLN A 57 2.91 13.52 -4.79
CA GLN A 57 1.96 14.09 -3.82
C GLN A 57 0.97 15.08 -4.44
N ARG A 58 1.37 15.76 -5.52
CA ARG A 58 0.51 16.64 -6.32
C ARG A 58 0.45 16.19 -7.77
N LEU A 59 -0.75 15.99 -8.27
CA LEU A 59 -1.05 15.57 -9.64
C LEU A 59 -1.79 16.70 -10.34
N GLY A 60 -1.15 17.43 -11.25
CA GLY A 60 -1.85 18.45 -12.04
C GLY A 60 -2.69 19.43 -11.22
N GLY A 61 -2.31 19.73 -9.97
CA GLY A 61 -3.02 20.61 -9.06
C GLY A 61 -3.97 19.91 -8.07
N GLN A 62 -4.24 18.62 -8.21
CA GLN A 62 -5.04 17.83 -7.27
C GLN A 62 -4.16 17.04 -6.28
N SER A 63 -4.75 16.61 -5.17
CA SER A 63 -4.11 15.74 -4.20
C SER A 63 -3.95 14.32 -4.74
N ALA A 64 -2.75 13.76 -4.66
CA ALA A 64 -2.52 12.34 -4.96
C ALA A 64 -3.37 11.41 -4.08
N PHE A 65 -3.60 11.78 -2.82
CA PHE A 65 -4.37 10.96 -1.90
C PHE A 65 -5.83 10.84 -2.33
N ASP A 66 -6.45 11.94 -2.79
CA ASP A 66 -7.82 11.91 -3.28
C ASP A 66 -7.92 11.15 -4.60
N TYR A 67 -6.91 11.30 -5.46
CA TYR A 67 -6.81 10.53 -6.70
C TYR A 67 -6.69 9.03 -6.43
N ILE A 68 -5.85 8.62 -5.49
CA ILE A 68 -5.66 7.21 -5.11
C ILE A 68 -6.95 6.65 -4.50
N ARG A 69 -7.65 7.39 -3.63
CA ARG A 69 -8.95 6.96 -3.09
C ARG A 69 -9.98 6.75 -4.18
N ALA A 70 -10.07 7.68 -5.15
CA ALA A 70 -10.97 7.56 -6.28
C ALA A 70 -10.63 6.34 -7.17
N LEU A 71 -9.34 6.10 -7.44
CA LEU A 71 -8.86 4.95 -8.18
C LEU A 71 -9.22 3.63 -7.47
N GLN A 72 -8.99 3.55 -6.16
CA GLN A 72 -9.33 2.40 -5.32
C GLN A 72 -10.85 2.12 -5.34
N ALA A 73 -11.67 3.16 -5.19
CA ALA A 73 -13.12 3.03 -5.23
C ALA A 73 -13.61 2.50 -6.58
N LEU A 74 -13.05 3.00 -7.68
CA LEU A 74 -13.39 2.51 -9.03
C LEU A 74 -12.96 1.05 -9.24
N ALA A 75 -11.75 0.68 -8.79
CA ALA A 75 -11.27 -0.69 -8.90
C ALA A 75 -12.18 -1.67 -8.16
N VAL A 76 -12.70 -1.30 -6.99
CA VAL A 76 -13.68 -2.11 -6.24
C VAL A 76 -14.98 -2.27 -7.03
N VAL A 77 -15.52 -1.18 -7.58
CA VAL A 77 -16.77 -1.21 -8.35
C VAL A 77 -16.62 -2.06 -9.61
N ASN A 78 -15.50 -1.93 -10.30
CA ASN A 78 -15.24 -2.66 -11.54
C ASN A 78 -14.71 -4.09 -11.32
N GLN A 79 -14.43 -4.47 -10.07
CA GLN A 79 -13.78 -5.73 -9.71
C GLN A 79 -12.39 -5.92 -10.36
N GLU A 80 -11.69 -4.82 -10.58
CA GLU A 80 -10.36 -4.79 -11.18
C GLU A 80 -9.27 -4.84 -10.10
N ILE A 81 -8.12 -5.40 -10.47
CA ILE A 81 -6.91 -5.42 -9.62
C ILE A 81 -6.01 -4.30 -10.11
N ILE A 82 -5.75 -3.33 -9.25
CA ILE A 82 -4.76 -2.30 -9.52
C ILE A 82 -3.37 -2.73 -9.02
N GLY A 83 -2.33 -2.26 -9.72
CA GLY A 83 -0.95 -2.42 -9.27
C GLY A 83 -0.68 -1.69 -7.94
N ARG A 84 0.49 -1.89 -7.40
CA ARG A 84 0.91 -1.26 -6.14
C ARG A 84 1.17 0.22 -6.34
N ILE A 85 0.84 1.05 -5.36
CA ILE A 85 1.02 2.49 -5.44
C ILE A 85 2.00 2.96 -4.37
N LEU A 86 3.03 3.69 -4.79
CA LEU A 86 3.93 4.47 -3.96
C LEU A 86 3.62 5.95 -4.12
N VAL A 87 3.58 6.70 -3.02
CA VAL A 87 3.45 8.16 -3.08
C VAL A 87 4.82 8.81 -3.06
N GLY A 88 5.15 9.57 -4.10
CA GLY A 88 6.36 10.38 -4.17
C GLY A 88 6.19 11.71 -3.42
N SER A 89 7.15 12.09 -2.56
CA SER A 89 7.16 13.37 -1.88
C SER A 89 8.58 13.93 -1.76
N GLN A 90 8.67 15.27 -1.70
CA GLN A 90 9.93 15.95 -1.42
C GLN A 90 10.32 15.91 0.06
N PHE A 91 9.34 15.80 0.95
CA PHE A 91 9.53 15.92 2.39
C PHE A 91 9.24 14.58 3.08
N HIS A 92 10.12 14.22 4.00
CA HIS A 92 9.96 13.05 4.85
C HIS A 92 9.09 13.41 6.06
N GLU A 93 7.80 13.11 5.98
CA GLU A 93 6.83 13.34 7.06
C GLU A 93 6.08 12.06 7.39
N THR A 94 6.10 11.67 8.66
CA THR A 94 5.35 10.51 9.16
C THR A 94 3.85 10.62 8.85
N GLN A 95 3.27 11.81 9.05
CA GLN A 95 1.85 12.05 8.77
C GLN A 95 1.50 11.86 7.30
N LEU A 96 2.38 12.27 6.39
CA LEU A 96 2.19 12.08 4.95
C LEU A 96 2.20 10.60 4.59
N ARG A 97 3.10 9.84 5.19
CA ARG A 97 3.19 8.38 4.99
C ARG A 97 1.93 7.67 5.48
N ILE A 98 1.41 8.06 6.65
CA ILE A 98 0.14 7.55 7.19
C ILE A 98 -1.01 7.87 6.24
N THR A 99 -1.13 9.13 5.80
CA THR A 99 -2.20 9.57 4.89
C THR A 99 -2.14 8.83 3.55
N GLY A 100 -0.93 8.57 3.04
CA GLY A 100 -0.72 7.77 1.82
C GLY A 100 -1.23 6.35 1.96
N ILE A 101 -0.89 5.69 3.07
CA ILE A 101 -1.35 4.32 3.36
C ILE A 101 -2.88 4.29 3.53
N GLU A 102 -3.46 5.26 4.21
CA GLU A 102 -4.93 5.37 4.35
C GLU A 102 -5.63 5.58 3.01
N ALA A 103 -5.00 6.32 2.11
CA ALA A 103 -5.53 6.50 0.76
C ALA A 103 -5.45 5.22 -0.09
N GLY A 104 -4.61 4.25 0.27
CA GLY A 104 -4.43 2.99 -0.45
C GLY A 104 -3.03 2.79 -1.05
N ALA A 105 -2.09 3.70 -0.79
CA ALA A 105 -0.71 3.46 -1.15
C ALA A 105 -0.08 2.36 -0.27
N VAL A 106 0.92 1.68 -0.80
CA VAL A 106 1.70 0.69 -0.05
C VAL A 106 2.72 1.39 0.84
N ASP A 107 3.38 2.43 0.33
CA ASP A 107 4.36 3.26 1.05
C ASP A 107 4.54 4.62 0.38
N CYS A 108 5.43 5.44 0.96
CA CYS A 108 5.93 6.67 0.38
C CYS A 108 7.41 6.54 0.01
N VAL A 109 7.79 7.27 -1.04
CA VAL A 109 9.18 7.45 -1.49
C VAL A 109 9.52 8.92 -1.35
N PHE A 110 10.60 9.22 -0.67
CA PHE A 110 11.04 10.60 -0.45
C PHE A 110 12.26 10.92 -1.32
N VAL A 111 12.25 12.09 -1.93
CA VAL A 111 13.39 12.55 -2.77
C VAL A 111 14.69 12.59 -1.95
N SER A 112 14.59 12.94 -0.66
CA SER A 112 15.71 12.95 0.29
C SER A 112 16.38 11.58 0.46
N ASP A 113 15.66 10.48 0.26
CA ASP A 113 16.18 9.11 0.46
C ASP A 113 17.10 8.66 -0.68
N GLY A 114 17.15 9.42 -1.78
CA GLY A 114 17.98 9.12 -2.94
C GLY A 114 17.41 8.06 -3.88
N ILE A 115 18.09 7.88 -5.00
CA ILE A 115 17.61 7.03 -6.10
C ILE A 115 17.67 5.53 -5.77
N GLU A 116 18.64 5.11 -4.96
CA GLU A 116 18.80 3.71 -4.55
C GLU A 116 17.63 3.27 -3.66
N SER A 117 17.16 4.16 -2.77
CA SER A 117 15.99 3.92 -1.94
C SER A 117 14.72 3.80 -2.80
N LEU A 118 14.57 4.63 -3.85
CA LEU A 118 13.48 4.51 -4.82
C LEU A 118 13.45 3.11 -5.44
N ILE A 119 14.56 2.66 -6.00
CA ILE A 119 14.68 1.35 -6.65
C ILE A 119 14.36 0.24 -5.65
N THR A 120 14.94 0.30 -4.46
CA THR A 120 14.72 -0.69 -3.39
C THR A 120 13.23 -0.78 -3.01
N LYS A 121 12.56 0.35 -2.83
CA LYS A 121 11.13 0.39 -2.49
C LYS A 121 10.24 -0.11 -3.62
N VAL A 122 10.56 0.22 -4.87
CA VAL A 122 9.83 -0.29 -6.04
C VAL A 122 9.94 -1.81 -6.14
N LEU A 123 11.13 -2.36 -5.96
CA LEU A 123 11.34 -3.81 -5.98
C LEU A 123 10.66 -4.51 -4.81
N ALA A 124 10.72 -3.91 -3.62
CA ALA A 124 10.03 -4.42 -2.43
C ALA A 124 8.50 -4.39 -2.61
N CYS A 125 7.94 -3.35 -3.22
CA CYS A 125 6.51 -3.25 -3.48
C CYS A 125 5.98 -4.28 -4.47
N ALA A 126 6.82 -4.78 -5.37
CA ALA A 126 6.45 -5.83 -6.31
C ALA A 126 6.20 -7.17 -5.59
N ASP A 127 6.75 -7.37 -4.39
CA ASP A 127 6.38 -8.50 -3.55
C ASP A 127 5.00 -8.27 -2.92
N VAL A 128 4.05 -9.12 -3.26
CA VAL A 128 2.67 -9.08 -2.74
C VAL A 128 2.61 -9.17 -1.21
N ASN A 129 3.67 -9.62 -0.57
CA ASN A 129 3.78 -9.81 0.88
C ASN A 129 4.52 -8.67 1.60
N ALA A 130 4.92 -7.61 0.87
CA ALA A 130 5.67 -6.51 1.47
C ALA A 130 4.79 -5.65 2.39
N ASP A 131 5.01 -5.77 3.69
CA ASP A 131 4.38 -4.96 4.75
C ASP A 131 5.38 -3.96 5.34
N PHE A 132 6.51 -3.72 4.66
CA PHE A 132 7.68 -3.05 5.23
C PHE A 132 7.39 -1.64 5.75
N ALA A 133 6.64 -0.86 4.99
CA ALA A 133 6.36 0.53 5.33
C ALA A 133 5.69 0.71 6.69
N ILE A 134 4.68 -0.11 6.95
CA ILE A 134 3.90 0.01 8.18
C ILE A 134 4.70 -0.47 9.40
N ARG A 135 5.59 -1.46 9.24
CA ARG A 135 6.42 -1.98 10.33
C ARG A 135 7.37 -0.92 10.90
N GLU A 136 7.92 -0.07 10.03
CA GLU A 136 8.76 1.05 10.43
C GLU A 136 7.95 2.20 11.07
N LEU A 137 6.68 2.35 10.65
CA LEU A 137 5.81 3.39 11.16
C LEU A 137 5.17 3.06 12.51
N LEU A 138 4.83 1.80 12.77
CA LEU A 138 4.11 1.39 13.97
C LEU A 138 4.73 1.92 15.27
N PRO A 139 6.05 1.90 15.47
CA PRO A 139 6.67 2.49 16.67
C PRO A 139 6.47 4.01 16.80
N GLN A 140 6.18 4.68 15.68
CA GLN A 140 5.99 6.15 15.62
C GLN A 140 4.51 6.56 15.77
N LEU A 141 3.58 5.57 15.76
CA LEU A 141 2.13 5.82 15.80
C LEU A 141 1.57 5.90 17.23
N GLY A 142 2.41 5.87 18.26
CA GLY A 142 2.03 5.71 19.66
C GLY A 142 0.91 6.60 20.20
N ASP A 143 0.58 7.72 19.56
CA ASP A 143 -0.40 8.70 20.02
C ASP A 143 -1.63 8.88 19.11
N LEU A 144 -1.87 7.97 18.16
CA LEU A 144 -3.02 8.09 17.26
C LEU A 144 -4.32 7.68 17.94
N THR A 145 -5.21 8.65 18.17
CA THR A 145 -6.55 8.45 18.73
C THR A 145 -7.45 7.66 17.77
N ILE A 146 -8.06 6.62 18.30
CA ILE A 146 -8.98 5.72 17.58
C ILE A 146 -10.36 6.38 17.49
N SER A 147 -10.98 6.37 16.29
CA SER A 147 -12.40 6.73 16.19
C SER A 147 -13.27 5.57 16.71
N GLN A 148 -14.23 5.90 17.58
CA GLN A 148 -15.11 4.93 18.21
C GLN A 148 -15.96 4.13 17.19
N GLU A 149 -16.31 4.76 16.06
CA GLU A 149 -17.07 4.16 14.96
C GLU A 149 -16.26 3.12 14.19
N GLY A 150 -14.97 3.38 13.93
CA GLY A 150 -14.06 2.40 13.30
C GLY A 150 -13.84 1.16 14.18
N PHE A 151 -13.88 1.32 15.51
CA PHE A 151 -13.76 0.23 16.46
C PHE A 151 -14.97 -0.73 16.40
N GLN A 152 -16.19 -0.21 16.38
CA GLN A 152 -17.40 -1.02 16.35
C GLN A 152 -17.51 -1.83 15.05
N ASN A 153 -17.21 -1.22 13.91
CA ASN A 153 -17.29 -1.91 12.62
C ASN A 153 -16.27 -3.04 12.48
N ALA A 154 -15.05 -2.88 13.01
CA ALA A 154 -14.05 -3.92 12.92
C ALA A 154 -14.25 -5.03 13.95
N ALA A 155 -14.72 -4.72 15.16
CA ALA A 155 -15.07 -5.74 16.15
C ALA A 155 -16.13 -6.70 15.59
N VAL A 156 -17.18 -6.17 14.94
CA VAL A 156 -18.21 -7.00 14.27
C VAL A 156 -17.62 -7.85 13.17
N ALA A 157 -16.71 -7.32 12.35
CA ALA A 157 -16.07 -8.10 11.28
C ALA A 157 -15.15 -9.21 11.84
N LEU A 158 -14.46 -8.93 12.95
CA LEU A 158 -13.57 -9.89 13.59
C LEU A 158 -14.34 -11.01 14.33
N ASP A 159 -15.52 -10.73 14.86
CA ASP A 159 -16.38 -11.71 15.51
C ASP A 159 -16.88 -12.80 14.56
N THR A 160 -16.83 -12.57 13.25
CA THR A 160 -17.17 -13.56 12.22
C THR A 160 -16.04 -14.54 11.91
N LEU A 161 -14.85 -14.34 12.46
CA LEU A 161 -13.68 -15.19 12.23
C LEU A 161 -13.70 -16.43 13.15
N ASP A 162 -13.32 -17.58 12.59
CA ASP A 162 -13.07 -18.74 13.42
C ASP A 162 -11.78 -18.56 14.27
N LYS A 163 -11.54 -19.52 15.21
CA LYS A 163 -10.38 -19.45 16.11
C LYS A 163 -9.04 -19.42 15.38
N LYS A 164 -8.91 -20.15 14.23
CA LYS A 164 -7.67 -20.15 13.46
C LYS A 164 -7.50 -18.88 12.66
N GLU A 165 -8.58 -18.38 12.07
CA GLU A 165 -8.60 -17.09 11.38
C GLU A 165 -8.27 -15.93 12.32
N SER A 166 -8.84 -15.93 13.51
CA SER A 166 -8.53 -14.93 14.56
C SER A 166 -7.06 -14.98 14.97
N LEU A 167 -6.49 -16.21 15.08
CA LEU A 167 -5.06 -16.36 15.38
C LEU A 167 -4.17 -15.85 14.25
N VAL A 168 -4.57 -16.06 12.97
CA VAL A 168 -3.86 -15.46 11.81
C VAL A 168 -3.80 -13.95 11.92
N VAL A 169 -4.96 -13.29 12.18
CA VAL A 169 -5.01 -11.84 12.30
C VAL A 169 -4.17 -11.35 13.48
N LYS A 170 -4.28 -12.01 14.63
CA LYS A 170 -3.50 -11.67 15.83
C LYS A 170 -1.99 -11.78 15.56
N SER A 171 -1.54 -12.88 14.95
CA SER A 171 -0.13 -13.09 14.64
C SER A 171 0.37 -12.10 13.57
N PHE A 172 -0.49 -11.74 12.61
CA PHE A 172 -0.19 -10.69 11.63
C PHE A 172 -0.01 -9.33 12.30
N CYS A 173 -0.88 -8.98 13.24
CA CYS A 173 -0.75 -7.77 14.05
C CYS A 173 0.54 -7.76 14.92
N GLN A 174 1.06 -8.93 15.30
CA GLN A 174 2.36 -9.09 15.95
C GLN A 174 3.54 -8.98 14.97
N LEU A 175 3.29 -8.54 13.73
CA LEU A 175 4.30 -8.36 12.67
C LEU A 175 5.04 -9.64 12.28
N LYS A 176 4.46 -10.81 12.53
CA LYS A 176 5.01 -12.08 12.09
C LYS A 176 4.89 -12.23 10.57
N ASP A 177 5.84 -12.89 9.96
CA ASP A 177 5.76 -13.20 8.53
C ASP A 177 4.75 -14.35 8.27
N VAL A 178 4.34 -14.51 7.01
CA VAL A 178 3.33 -15.50 6.62
C VAL A 178 3.75 -16.93 6.96
N THR A 179 5.05 -17.23 6.99
CA THR A 179 5.57 -18.57 7.35
C THR A 179 5.38 -18.81 8.84
N GLN A 180 5.75 -17.85 9.67
CA GLN A 180 5.58 -17.89 11.12
C GLN A 180 4.09 -17.96 11.50
N ILE A 181 3.24 -17.16 10.85
CA ILE A 181 1.79 -17.19 11.05
C ILE A 181 1.23 -18.58 10.69
N GLY A 182 1.70 -19.17 9.60
CA GLY A 182 1.30 -20.49 9.17
C GLY A 182 1.67 -21.57 10.21
N PHE A 183 2.88 -21.49 10.77
CA PHE A 183 3.32 -22.36 11.84
C PHE A 183 2.46 -22.21 13.10
N ASP A 184 2.25 -20.98 13.58
CA ASP A 184 1.48 -20.70 14.79
C ASP A 184 0.00 -21.10 14.69
N SER A 185 -0.60 -20.93 13.51
CA SER A 185 -2.02 -21.24 13.27
C SER A 185 -2.29 -22.66 12.79
N GLY A 186 -1.25 -23.39 12.42
CA GLY A 186 -1.38 -24.71 11.77
C GLY A 186 -2.02 -24.63 10.39
N LEU A 187 -1.84 -23.52 9.67
CA LEU A 187 -2.39 -23.28 8.34
C LEU A 187 -1.27 -23.18 7.28
N SER A 188 -1.58 -23.59 6.05
CA SER A 188 -0.67 -23.35 4.92
C SER A 188 -0.58 -21.87 4.60
N LYS A 189 0.54 -21.43 3.99
CA LYS A 189 0.74 -20.03 3.53
C LYS A 189 -0.42 -19.53 2.66
N VAL A 190 -0.97 -20.39 1.80
CA VAL A 190 -2.13 -20.09 0.95
C VAL A 190 -3.35 -19.75 1.79
N LYS A 191 -3.63 -20.56 2.84
CA LYS A 191 -4.76 -20.31 3.75
C LYS A 191 -4.56 -19.06 4.60
N VAL A 192 -3.33 -18.81 5.08
CA VAL A 192 -2.99 -17.54 5.78
C VAL A 192 -3.28 -16.34 4.89
N ASN A 193 -2.80 -16.35 3.65
CA ASN A 193 -3.04 -15.27 2.70
C ASN A 193 -4.53 -15.08 2.37
N ALA A 194 -5.27 -16.20 2.21
CA ALA A 194 -6.71 -16.14 1.99
C ALA A 194 -7.47 -15.55 3.18
N THR A 195 -7.07 -15.88 4.40
CA THR A 195 -7.64 -15.29 5.63
C THR A 195 -7.38 -13.78 5.70
N LEU A 196 -6.14 -13.34 5.47
CA LEU A 196 -5.82 -11.91 5.46
C LEU A 196 -6.61 -11.17 4.39
N LEU A 197 -6.75 -11.73 3.19
CA LEU A 197 -7.57 -11.17 2.12
C LEU A 197 -9.06 -11.12 2.50
N LYS A 198 -9.59 -12.17 3.16
CA LYS A 198 -10.96 -12.19 3.68
C LYS A 198 -11.19 -11.02 4.63
N VAL A 199 -10.29 -10.80 5.58
CA VAL A 199 -10.38 -9.70 6.55
C VAL A 199 -10.27 -8.34 5.88
N GLN A 200 -9.34 -8.18 4.91
CA GLN A 200 -9.26 -6.95 4.13
C GLN A 200 -10.60 -6.63 3.43
N LYS A 201 -11.24 -7.62 2.81
CA LYS A 201 -12.54 -7.44 2.16
C LYS A 201 -13.65 -7.09 3.15
N LEU A 202 -13.71 -7.73 4.32
CA LEU A 202 -14.67 -7.42 5.37
C LEU A 202 -14.56 -5.97 5.88
N LEU A 203 -13.32 -5.46 5.94
CA LEU A 203 -13.02 -4.09 6.39
C LEU A 203 -12.95 -3.07 5.23
N VAL A 204 -13.25 -3.49 4.00
CA VAL A 204 -13.17 -2.66 2.79
C VAL A 204 -11.77 -2.05 2.62
N LEU A 205 -10.72 -2.85 2.82
CA LEU A 205 -9.32 -2.45 2.73
C LEU A 205 -8.66 -3.09 1.51
N GLN A 206 -7.77 -2.35 0.85
CA GLN A 206 -7.11 -2.79 -0.39
C GLN A 206 -5.71 -3.35 -0.16
N THR A 207 -5.04 -2.89 0.90
CA THR A 207 -3.65 -3.28 1.17
C THR A 207 -3.49 -3.87 2.57
N ARG A 208 -2.43 -4.67 2.77
CA ARG A 208 -2.07 -5.18 4.09
C ARG A 208 -1.61 -4.07 5.03
N SER A 209 -0.97 -3.05 4.49
CA SER A 209 -0.57 -1.87 5.26
C SER A 209 -1.79 -1.14 5.84
N GLN A 210 -2.87 -0.99 5.05
CA GLN A 210 -4.15 -0.48 5.58
C GLN A 210 -4.74 -1.39 6.66
N LEU A 211 -4.65 -2.72 6.48
CA LEU A 211 -5.13 -3.67 7.49
C LEU A 211 -4.37 -3.51 8.82
N LEU A 212 -3.04 -3.48 8.79
CA LEU A 212 -2.23 -3.26 9.98
C LEU A 212 -2.53 -1.93 10.66
N LEU A 213 -2.61 -0.85 9.89
CA LEU A 213 -2.93 0.48 10.41
C LEU A 213 -4.33 0.51 11.05
N ARG A 214 -5.31 -0.14 10.41
CA ARG A 214 -6.67 -0.25 10.97
C ARG A 214 -6.67 -1.05 12.27
N MET A 215 -5.98 -2.20 12.31
CA MET A 215 -5.89 -3.04 13.51
C MET A 215 -5.16 -2.31 14.65
N TYR A 216 -4.11 -1.57 14.34
CA TYR A 216 -3.44 -0.73 15.33
C TYR A 216 -4.40 0.30 15.94
N ARG A 217 -5.12 1.05 15.10
CA ARG A 217 -6.13 2.03 15.55
C ARG A 217 -7.26 1.41 16.38
N LEU A 218 -7.52 0.13 16.21
CA LEU A 218 -8.53 -0.61 16.97
C LEU A 218 -8.01 -1.14 18.31
N GLY A 219 -6.76 -0.86 18.66
CA GLY A 219 -6.13 -1.42 19.86
C GLY A 219 -5.87 -2.93 19.77
N ALA A 220 -6.06 -3.55 18.61
CA ALA A 220 -5.70 -4.96 18.37
C ALA A 220 -4.18 -5.18 18.39
N LEU A 221 -3.42 -4.12 18.35
CA LEU A 221 -1.94 -4.06 18.44
C LEU A 221 -1.50 -3.53 19.82
N ALA A 222 -2.17 -3.90 20.90
CA ALA A 222 -1.65 -3.65 22.24
C ALA A 222 -0.36 -4.47 22.43
N PHE A 223 0.76 -3.80 22.64
CA PHE A 223 2.06 -4.36 22.99
C PHE A 223 2.13 -4.60 24.51
#